data_c1a77867d4167ad34fcde7daeb863cad
#
_entry.id   c1a77867d4167ad34fcde7daeb863cad
#
_cell.length_a   1.000
_cell.length_b   1.000
_cell.length_c   1.000
_cell.angle_alpha   90.00
_cell.angle_beta   90.00
_cell.angle_gamma   90.00
#
_symmetry.space_group_name_H-M   'P 1'
#
loop_
_entity.id
_entity.type
_entity.pdbx_description
1 polymer ?
#
loop_
_entity_poly.entity_id
_entity_poly.type
_entity_poly.pdbx_seq_one_letter_code
_entity_poly.pdbx_strand_id
1 'polypeptide(L)'
;MIIGYARVSSQDQNLTRQIKDLEEFGCDKIFTEKQSGKNFNNRKIFNEMREKLRFGDVLVVHDLSRFGRNKEEIRDEWESLIKEEIDIVVLNMPILDTRKYKDLEGVGQLISDLVLTLLSWMVDEERQRIRTAQREGIEIAKEQGKFRGGKKRYHSNAVGKDKVIYNEVIRCLDEGVSVMDIHRRTGLARNTIYKIKSEMN
;
A
#
# COMPACT_ATOMS: atom_id res chain seq x y z
N MET A 1 22.68 -3.30 -20.31
CA MET A 1 22.12 -4.54 -19.70
C MET A 1 20.63 -4.40 -19.57
N ILE A 2 19.87 -5.50 -19.73
CA ILE A 2 18.40 -5.48 -19.54
C ILE A 2 18.09 -6.10 -18.18
N ILE A 3 17.55 -5.32 -17.25
CA ILE A 3 17.31 -5.70 -15.87
C ILE A 3 15.79 -5.75 -15.62
N GLY A 4 15.30 -6.90 -15.19
CA GLY A 4 13.90 -7.10 -14.83
C GLY A 4 13.67 -6.90 -13.33
N TYR A 5 12.53 -6.30 -12.94
CA TYR A 5 12.09 -6.25 -11.56
C TYR A 5 10.64 -6.75 -11.40
N ALA A 6 10.48 -7.74 -10.52
CA ALA A 6 9.19 -8.32 -10.17
C ALA A 6 8.89 -8.20 -8.68
N ARG A 7 7.63 -7.88 -8.31
CA ARG A 7 7.21 -7.78 -6.91
C ARG A 7 5.82 -8.38 -6.69
N VAL A 8 5.67 -9.13 -5.60
CA VAL A 8 4.37 -9.69 -5.17
C VAL A 8 4.13 -9.51 -3.68
N SER A 9 2.86 -9.47 -3.28
CA SER A 9 2.46 -9.29 -1.89
C SER A 9 2.45 -10.60 -1.08
N SER A 10 2.03 -11.75 -1.64
CA SER A 10 1.97 -13.05 -0.93
C SER A 10 1.57 -14.26 -1.79
N GLN A 11 1.14 -14.10 -3.04
CA GLN A 11 0.72 -15.25 -3.86
C GLN A 11 1.78 -15.64 -4.88
N ASP A 12 2.30 -16.86 -4.79
CA ASP A 12 3.39 -17.36 -5.63
C ASP A 12 3.03 -17.44 -7.14
N GLN A 13 1.76 -17.64 -7.50
CA GLN A 13 1.32 -17.72 -8.91
C GLN A 13 1.55 -16.43 -9.70
N ASN A 14 1.32 -15.25 -9.10
CA ASN A 14 1.54 -13.97 -9.77
C ASN A 14 3.02 -13.64 -9.95
N LEU A 15 3.90 -14.12 -9.07
CA LEU A 15 5.34 -13.94 -9.22
C LEU A 15 5.88 -14.77 -10.38
N THR A 16 5.50 -16.04 -10.47
CA THR A 16 5.93 -16.94 -11.54
C THR A 16 5.58 -16.39 -12.92
N ARG A 17 4.37 -15.84 -13.08
CA ARG A 17 3.96 -15.18 -14.33
C ARG A 17 4.83 -13.98 -14.65
N GLN A 18 5.05 -13.06 -13.69
CA GLN A 18 5.88 -11.88 -13.92
C GLN A 18 7.32 -12.26 -14.29
N ILE A 19 7.90 -13.27 -13.63
CA ILE A 19 9.25 -13.76 -13.96
C ILE A 19 9.27 -14.29 -15.40
N LYS A 20 8.29 -15.12 -15.77
CA LYS A 20 8.20 -15.66 -17.13
C LYS A 20 8.10 -14.57 -18.17
N ASP A 21 7.26 -13.57 -17.98
CA ASP A 21 7.10 -12.43 -18.89
C ASP A 21 8.44 -11.65 -19.03
N LEU A 22 9.22 -11.50 -17.95
CA LEU A 22 10.52 -10.85 -17.97
C LEU A 22 11.60 -11.71 -18.64
N GLU A 23 11.56 -13.03 -18.47
CA GLU A 23 12.46 -13.98 -19.15
C GLU A 23 12.18 -14.01 -20.65
N GLU A 24 10.89 -14.05 -21.05
CA GLU A 24 10.46 -14.01 -22.46
C GLU A 24 10.83 -12.69 -23.13
N PHE A 25 10.85 -11.58 -22.37
CA PHE A 25 11.34 -10.29 -22.86
C PHE A 25 12.86 -10.28 -23.10
N GLY A 26 13.61 -11.18 -22.49
CA GLY A 26 15.06 -11.29 -22.61
C GLY A 26 15.85 -10.49 -21.58
N CYS A 27 15.36 -10.38 -20.34
CA CYS A 27 16.10 -9.76 -19.25
C CYS A 27 17.38 -10.55 -18.92
N ASP A 28 18.53 -9.88 -18.88
CA ASP A 28 19.83 -10.46 -18.49
C ASP A 28 19.85 -10.85 -17.01
N LYS A 29 19.13 -10.11 -16.18
CA LYS A 29 19.04 -10.32 -14.74
C LYS A 29 17.67 -9.90 -14.22
N ILE A 30 17.09 -10.73 -13.33
CA ILE A 30 15.78 -10.45 -12.72
C ILE A 30 15.93 -10.34 -11.20
N PHE A 31 15.47 -9.24 -10.65
CA PHE A 31 15.35 -9.00 -9.21
C PHE A 31 13.92 -9.26 -8.76
N THR A 32 13.74 -10.09 -7.72
CA THR A 32 12.43 -10.47 -7.23
C THR A 32 12.25 -10.08 -5.77
N GLU A 33 11.15 -9.40 -5.45
CA GLU A 33 10.84 -8.96 -4.10
C GLU A 33 9.50 -9.54 -3.63
N LYS A 34 9.55 -10.30 -2.51
CA LYS A 34 8.35 -10.78 -1.82
C LYS A 34 8.08 -9.87 -0.63
N GLN A 35 7.07 -8.99 -0.74
CA GLN A 35 6.74 -8.09 0.35
C GLN A 35 5.27 -7.72 0.39
N SER A 36 4.66 -7.79 1.60
CA SER A 36 3.29 -7.34 1.80
C SER A 36 3.18 -5.82 1.64
N GLY A 37 2.11 -5.34 1.01
CA GLY A 37 1.90 -3.93 0.67
C GLY A 37 1.87 -2.93 1.83
N LYS A 38 2.08 -3.36 3.09
CA LYS A 38 2.06 -2.50 4.27
C LYS A 38 3.40 -1.79 4.56
N ASN A 39 4.54 -2.34 4.11
CA ASN A 39 5.88 -1.81 4.42
C ASN A 39 6.64 -1.40 3.15
N PHE A 40 6.14 -0.39 2.44
CA PHE A 40 6.77 0.11 1.22
C PHE A 40 8.12 0.80 1.46
N ASN A 41 8.33 1.34 2.66
CA ASN A 41 9.58 2.02 3.00
C ASN A 41 10.80 1.08 3.08
N ASN A 42 10.59 -0.24 2.95
CA ASN A 42 11.67 -1.21 3.04
C ASN A 42 11.80 -2.05 1.75
N ARG A 43 11.90 -1.36 0.59
CA ARG A 43 12.13 -1.97 -0.74
C ARG A 43 13.61 -2.34 -0.92
N LYS A 44 14.08 -3.25 -0.08
CA LYS A 44 15.51 -3.60 -0.04
C LYS A 44 16.05 -4.09 -1.39
N ILE A 45 15.30 -4.99 -2.04
CA ILE A 45 15.71 -5.57 -3.34
C ILE A 45 15.61 -4.53 -4.46
N PHE A 46 14.57 -3.68 -4.44
CA PHE A 46 14.48 -2.59 -5.41
C PHE A 46 15.64 -1.62 -5.27
N ASN A 47 15.98 -1.21 -4.06
CA ASN A 47 17.10 -0.31 -3.82
C ASN A 47 18.44 -0.94 -4.24
N GLU A 48 18.64 -2.23 -3.92
CA GLU A 48 19.81 -2.97 -4.37
C GLU A 48 19.91 -3.04 -5.90
N MET A 49 18.79 -3.26 -6.58
CA MET A 49 18.73 -3.23 -8.04
C MET A 49 19.05 -1.81 -8.56
N ARG A 50 18.46 -0.79 -7.94
CA ARG A 50 18.63 0.62 -8.30
C ARG A 50 20.09 1.07 -8.26
N GLU A 51 20.84 0.65 -7.22
CA GLU A 51 22.28 0.91 -7.07
C GLU A 51 23.13 0.24 -8.17
N LYS A 52 22.62 -0.83 -8.79
CA LYS A 52 23.32 -1.57 -9.85
C LYS A 52 23.05 -1.06 -11.26
N LEU A 53 21.98 -0.30 -11.45
CA LEU A 53 21.66 0.31 -12.73
C LEU A 53 22.74 1.30 -13.15
N ARG A 54 23.04 1.34 -14.45
CA ARG A 54 24.03 2.23 -15.05
C ARG A 54 23.44 2.91 -16.27
N PHE A 55 24.06 4.00 -16.67
CA PHE A 55 23.78 4.68 -17.93
C PHE A 55 23.62 3.68 -19.08
N GLY A 56 22.55 3.82 -19.84
CA GLY A 56 22.25 2.97 -20.99
C GLY A 56 21.69 1.58 -20.66
N ASP A 57 21.48 1.25 -19.37
CA ASP A 57 20.73 0.05 -18.98
C ASP A 57 19.23 0.22 -19.28
N VAL A 58 18.52 -0.91 -19.34
CA VAL A 58 17.08 -0.97 -19.54
C VAL A 58 16.45 -1.61 -18.32
N LEU A 59 15.57 -0.89 -17.61
CA LEU A 59 14.76 -1.43 -16.54
C LEU A 59 13.40 -1.89 -17.08
N VAL A 60 13.10 -3.18 -16.94
CA VAL A 60 11.85 -3.80 -17.38
C VAL A 60 11.00 -4.16 -16.18
N VAL A 61 9.74 -3.72 -16.17
CA VAL A 61 8.74 -4.05 -15.15
C VAL A 61 7.45 -4.52 -15.82
N HIS A 62 6.66 -5.33 -15.11
CA HIS A 62 5.38 -5.78 -15.62
C HIS A 62 4.34 -4.65 -15.66
N ASP A 63 4.27 -3.81 -14.63
CA ASP A 63 3.34 -2.69 -14.50
C ASP A 63 3.92 -1.54 -13.67
N LEU A 64 3.34 -0.34 -13.80
CA LEU A 64 3.78 0.88 -13.10
C LEU A 64 3.74 0.80 -11.57
N SER A 65 2.88 -0.04 -11.00
CA SER A 65 2.79 -0.20 -9.55
C SER A 65 4.06 -0.81 -8.93
N ARG A 66 5.03 -1.19 -9.76
CA ARG A 66 6.36 -1.62 -9.32
C ARG A 66 7.23 -0.44 -8.88
N PHE A 67 7.00 0.74 -9.43
CA PHE A 67 7.75 1.95 -9.08
C PHE A 67 7.27 2.61 -7.79
N GLY A 68 5.96 2.64 -7.54
CA GLY A 68 5.39 3.34 -6.40
C GLY A 68 4.01 2.85 -6.01
N ARG A 69 3.46 3.39 -4.90
CA ARG A 69 2.10 3.13 -4.42
C ARG A 69 1.11 4.18 -4.85
N ASN A 70 1.58 5.36 -5.10
CA ASN A 70 0.81 6.53 -5.47
C ASN A 70 1.47 7.19 -6.68
N LYS A 71 0.75 8.16 -7.22
CA LYS A 71 1.13 8.90 -8.40
C LYS A 71 2.48 9.60 -8.24
N GLU A 72 2.70 10.20 -7.08
CA GLU A 72 3.91 10.98 -6.79
C GLU A 72 5.15 10.07 -6.78
N GLU A 73 5.09 8.96 -6.05
CA GLU A 73 6.19 7.98 -6.00
C GLU A 73 6.52 7.40 -7.37
N ILE A 74 5.50 7.07 -8.18
CA ILE A 74 5.68 6.52 -9.54
C ILE A 74 6.38 7.57 -10.42
N ARG A 75 5.92 8.83 -10.37
CA ARG A 75 6.49 9.90 -11.17
C ARG A 75 7.93 10.20 -10.77
N ASP A 76 8.18 10.37 -9.48
CA ASP A 76 9.51 10.71 -8.97
C ASP A 76 10.56 9.64 -9.33
N GLU A 77 10.19 8.35 -9.22
CA GLU A 77 11.06 7.24 -9.62
C GLU A 77 11.30 7.22 -11.14
N TRP A 78 10.24 7.45 -11.93
CA TRP A 78 10.33 7.52 -13.38
C TRP A 78 11.25 8.66 -13.82
N GLU A 79 11.03 9.87 -13.30
CA GLU A 79 11.85 11.05 -13.62
C GLU A 79 13.32 10.83 -13.20
N SER A 80 13.56 10.20 -12.05
CA SER A 80 14.91 9.86 -11.60
C SER A 80 15.63 8.92 -12.57
N LEU A 81 14.95 7.86 -13.03
CA LEU A 81 15.49 6.90 -13.99
C LEU A 81 15.82 7.55 -15.33
N ILE A 82 14.90 8.37 -15.86
CA ILE A 82 15.12 9.10 -17.13
C ILE A 82 16.28 10.08 -17.01
N LYS A 83 16.40 10.81 -15.90
CA LYS A 83 17.51 11.74 -15.63
C LYS A 83 18.86 11.02 -15.57
N GLU A 84 18.89 9.78 -15.14
CA GLU A 84 20.08 8.92 -15.11
C GLU A 84 20.32 8.21 -16.45
N GLU A 85 19.52 8.54 -17.47
CA GLU A 85 19.56 7.95 -18.81
C GLU A 85 19.42 6.42 -18.80
N ILE A 86 18.55 5.92 -17.92
CA ILE A 86 18.12 4.53 -17.84
C ILE A 86 16.82 4.39 -18.62
N ASP A 87 16.80 3.50 -19.59
CA ASP A 87 15.56 3.20 -20.32
C ASP A 87 14.58 2.41 -19.48
N ILE A 88 13.30 2.66 -19.72
CA ILE A 88 12.21 1.99 -18.99
C ILE A 88 11.30 1.29 -19.98
N VAL A 89 10.93 0.05 -19.66
CA VAL A 89 9.93 -0.72 -20.39
C VAL A 89 8.88 -1.25 -19.42
N VAL A 90 7.60 -0.98 -19.73
CA VAL A 90 6.46 -1.48 -18.95
C VAL A 90 5.69 -2.48 -19.80
N LEU A 91 5.77 -3.78 -19.47
CA LEU A 91 5.30 -4.87 -20.32
C LEU A 91 3.80 -4.81 -20.61
N ASN A 92 2.97 -4.50 -19.61
CA ASN A 92 1.52 -4.38 -19.80
C ASN A 92 1.09 -3.08 -20.51
N MET A 93 2.04 -2.17 -20.80
CA MET A 93 1.80 -0.87 -21.44
C MET A 93 2.89 -0.58 -22.48
N PRO A 94 2.83 -1.18 -23.67
CA PRO A 94 3.89 -1.07 -24.69
C PRO A 94 4.19 0.37 -25.17
N ILE A 95 3.28 1.29 -24.90
CA ILE A 95 3.51 2.73 -25.14
C ILE A 95 4.55 3.31 -24.16
N LEU A 96 4.76 2.71 -23.00
CA LEU A 96 5.77 3.08 -22.01
C LEU A 96 7.09 2.32 -22.27
N ASP A 97 7.59 2.35 -23.48
CA ASP A 97 8.90 1.88 -23.85
C ASP A 97 9.73 3.08 -24.29
N THR A 98 10.54 3.64 -23.38
CA THR A 98 11.27 4.89 -23.60
C THR A 98 12.28 4.79 -24.74
N ARG A 99 12.75 3.58 -25.06
CA ARG A 99 13.68 3.33 -26.16
C ARG A 99 13.13 3.77 -27.51
N LYS A 100 11.79 3.73 -27.67
CA LYS A 100 11.11 4.11 -28.92
C LYS A 100 11.15 5.60 -29.21
N TYR A 101 11.43 6.40 -28.20
CA TYR A 101 11.33 7.87 -28.28
C TYR A 101 12.68 8.59 -28.23
N LYS A 102 13.80 7.84 -28.17
CA LYS A 102 15.15 8.41 -28.07
C LYS A 102 15.50 9.38 -29.20
N ASP A 103 15.02 9.10 -30.41
CA ASP A 103 15.35 9.90 -31.61
C ASP A 103 14.41 11.10 -31.83
N LEU A 104 13.41 11.27 -30.94
CA LEU A 104 12.44 12.36 -31.06
C LEU A 104 12.81 13.49 -30.09
N GLU A 105 13.69 14.40 -30.54
CA GLU A 105 14.13 15.57 -29.77
C GLU A 105 12.92 16.32 -29.15
N GLY A 106 12.80 16.30 -27.80
CA GLY A 106 11.79 17.03 -27.03
C GLY A 106 10.35 16.48 -27.10
N VAL A 107 9.91 15.95 -28.23
CA VAL A 107 8.55 15.43 -28.41
C VAL A 107 8.37 14.09 -27.71
N GLY A 108 9.37 13.23 -27.72
CA GLY A 108 9.35 11.95 -27.01
C GLY A 108 9.20 12.14 -25.50
N GLN A 109 9.89 13.11 -24.92
CA GLN A 109 9.78 13.44 -23.49
C GLN A 109 8.36 13.92 -23.16
N LEU A 110 7.82 14.86 -23.95
CA LEU A 110 6.46 15.38 -23.73
C LEU A 110 5.39 14.28 -23.80
N ILE A 111 5.49 13.37 -24.78
CA ILE A 111 4.56 12.23 -24.89
C ILE A 111 4.72 11.30 -23.69
N SER A 112 5.94 11.01 -23.26
CA SER A 112 6.23 10.17 -22.10
C SER A 112 5.61 10.76 -20.83
N ASP A 113 5.79 12.05 -20.58
CA ASP A 113 5.25 12.76 -19.43
C ASP A 113 3.71 12.78 -19.43
N LEU A 114 3.11 13.03 -20.59
CA LEU A 114 1.65 13.03 -20.77
C LEU A 114 1.06 11.64 -20.49
N VAL A 115 1.65 10.61 -21.09
CA VAL A 115 1.21 9.22 -20.91
C VAL A 115 1.38 8.79 -19.46
N LEU A 116 2.53 9.11 -18.83
CA LEU A 116 2.77 8.80 -17.42
C LEU A 116 1.75 9.50 -16.50
N THR A 117 1.42 10.76 -16.79
CA THR A 117 0.40 11.51 -16.04
C THR A 117 -0.96 10.84 -16.14
N LEU A 118 -1.39 10.45 -17.34
CA LEU A 118 -2.66 9.75 -17.56
C LEU A 118 -2.71 8.40 -16.85
N LEU A 119 -1.65 7.62 -16.96
CA LEU A 119 -1.58 6.29 -16.34
C LEU A 119 -1.49 6.36 -14.81
N SER A 120 -0.78 7.35 -14.27
CA SER A 120 -0.76 7.61 -12.82
C SER A 120 -2.16 7.97 -12.31
N TRP A 121 -2.91 8.78 -13.06
CA TRP A 121 -4.30 9.09 -12.75
C TRP A 121 -5.20 7.84 -12.78
N MET A 122 -5.04 6.96 -13.78
CA MET A 122 -5.79 5.69 -13.85
C MET A 122 -5.51 4.77 -12.65
N VAL A 123 -4.27 4.70 -12.17
CA VAL A 123 -3.90 3.91 -10.98
C VAL A 123 -4.60 4.45 -9.72
N ASP A 124 -4.66 5.78 -9.57
CA ASP A 124 -5.34 6.42 -8.45
C ASP A 124 -6.87 6.22 -8.51
N GLU A 125 -7.45 6.34 -9.69
CA GLU A 125 -8.88 6.11 -9.94
C GLU A 125 -9.28 4.67 -9.58
N GLU A 126 -8.53 3.68 -10.04
CA GLU A 126 -8.79 2.28 -9.70
C GLU A 126 -8.68 2.02 -8.20
N ARG A 127 -7.70 2.64 -7.53
CA ARG A 127 -7.58 2.56 -6.06
C ARG A 127 -8.76 3.18 -5.34
N GLN A 128 -9.27 4.33 -5.81
CA GLN A 128 -10.46 4.97 -5.25
C GLN A 128 -11.68 4.08 -5.45
N ARG A 129 -11.85 3.51 -6.63
CA ARG A 129 -12.92 2.58 -6.96
C ARG A 129 -12.94 1.35 -6.05
N ILE A 130 -11.78 0.74 -5.80
CA ILE A 130 -11.64 -0.39 -4.86
C ILE A 130 -12.04 0.03 -3.44
N ARG A 131 -11.61 1.20 -2.97
CA ARG A 131 -11.97 1.73 -1.63
C ARG A 131 -13.46 1.99 -1.50
N THR A 132 -14.08 2.55 -2.54
CA THR A 132 -15.52 2.81 -2.58
C THR A 132 -16.30 1.49 -2.54
N ALA A 133 -15.95 0.52 -3.38
CA ALA A 133 -16.58 -0.80 -3.37
C ALA A 133 -16.42 -1.53 -2.03
N GLN A 134 -15.24 -1.42 -1.37
CA GLN A 134 -15.04 -1.94 -0.03
C GLN A 134 -15.96 -1.28 1.01
N ARG A 135 -16.11 0.05 0.95
CA ARG A 135 -16.98 0.79 1.89
C ARG A 135 -18.44 0.40 1.71
N GLU A 136 -18.92 0.36 0.47
CA GLU A 136 -20.26 -0.09 0.12
C GLU A 136 -20.51 -1.54 0.57
N GLY A 137 -19.56 -2.45 0.33
CA GLY A 137 -19.64 -3.83 0.80
C GLY A 137 -19.71 -3.96 2.33
N ILE A 138 -19.01 -3.09 3.08
CA ILE A 138 -19.09 -3.03 4.54
C ILE A 138 -20.45 -2.50 4.99
N GLU A 139 -21.02 -1.50 4.32
CA GLU A 139 -22.35 -0.96 4.63
C GLU A 139 -23.45 -2.01 4.42
N ILE A 140 -23.42 -2.71 3.30
CA ILE A 140 -24.33 -3.82 3.02
C ILE A 140 -24.18 -4.95 4.06
N ALA A 141 -22.93 -5.29 4.45
CA ALA A 141 -22.68 -6.30 5.47
C ALA A 141 -23.19 -5.88 6.87
N LYS A 142 -23.17 -4.57 7.18
CA LYS A 142 -23.78 -4.03 8.41
C LYS A 142 -25.29 -4.14 8.39
N GLU A 143 -25.94 -3.76 7.29
CA GLU A 143 -27.39 -3.84 7.09
C GLU A 143 -27.87 -5.31 7.20
N GLN A 144 -27.10 -6.24 6.67
CA GLN A 144 -27.38 -7.68 6.76
C GLN A 144 -27.01 -8.29 8.13
N GLY A 145 -26.56 -7.51 9.11
CA GLY A 145 -26.14 -7.98 10.44
C GLY A 145 -24.88 -8.88 10.43
N LYS A 146 -24.21 -9.02 9.29
CA LYS A 146 -22.98 -9.84 9.16
C LYS A 146 -21.75 -9.12 9.73
N PHE A 147 -21.74 -7.79 9.72
CA PHE A 147 -20.65 -6.99 10.24
C PHE A 147 -20.89 -6.66 11.71
N ARG A 148 -20.26 -7.45 12.59
CA ARG A 148 -20.42 -7.29 14.06
C ARG A 148 -19.44 -6.30 14.68
N GLY A 149 -18.56 -5.67 13.90
CA GLY A 149 -17.50 -4.80 14.42
C GLY A 149 -16.43 -5.57 15.22
N GLY A 150 -15.55 -4.84 15.87
CA GLY A 150 -14.59 -5.40 16.82
C GLY A 150 -15.29 -5.87 18.10
N LYS A 151 -14.91 -7.04 18.63
CA LYS A 151 -15.44 -7.51 19.93
C LYS A 151 -15.13 -6.49 21.02
N LYS A 152 -16.13 -6.13 21.80
CA LYS A 152 -15.93 -5.31 23.01
C LYS A 152 -14.97 -6.04 23.94
N ARG A 153 -13.87 -5.42 24.32
CA ARG A 153 -12.90 -5.99 25.26
C ARG A 153 -13.35 -5.83 26.71
N TYR A 154 -13.90 -4.66 27.04
CA TYR A 154 -14.26 -4.24 28.38
C TYR A 154 -15.77 -4.23 28.52
N HIS A 155 -16.33 -5.28 29.17
CA HIS A 155 -17.78 -5.46 29.39
C HIS A 155 -18.01 -6.38 30.60
N SER A 156 -19.27 -6.44 31.07
CA SER A 156 -19.66 -7.20 32.27
C SER A 156 -19.26 -8.67 32.23
N ASN A 157 -19.21 -9.29 31.07
CA ASN A 157 -18.85 -10.71 30.87
C ASN A 157 -17.42 -10.89 30.35
N ALA A 158 -16.56 -9.87 30.40
CA ALA A 158 -15.14 -9.99 30.05
C ALA A 158 -14.45 -10.97 31.03
N VAL A 159 -13.33 -11.54 30.63
CA VAL A 159 -12.55 -12.48 31.46
C VAL A 159 -11.10 -11.95 31.65
N GLY A 160 -10.45 -12.46 32.70
CA GLY A 160 -9.06 -12.17 32.97
C GLY A 160 -8.78 -10.65 33.18
N LYS A 161 -7.69 -10.18 32.62
CA LYS A 161 -7.21 -8.80 32.78
C LYS A 161 -8.22 -7.75 32.33
N ASP A 162 -8.94 -8.01 31.25
CA ASP A 162 -9.92 -7.06 30.68
C ASP A 162 -11.14 -6.89 31.63
N LYS A 163 -11.51 -7.95 32.37
CA LYS A 163 -12.55 -7.88 33.39
C LYS A 163 -12.13 -7.07 34.61
N VAL A 164 -10.89 -7.22 35.06
CA VAL A 164 -10.35 -6.44 36.19
C VAL A 164 -10.36 -4.96 35.88
N ILE A 165 -9.89 -4.60 34.68
CA ILE A 165 -9.87 -3.21 34.23
C ILE A 165 -11.30 -2.65 34.10
N TYR A 166 -12.23 -3.44 33.53
CA TYR A 166 -13.64 -3.04 33.44
C TYR A 166 -14.25 -2.75 34.83
N ASN A 167 -14.07 -3.65 35.80
CA ASN A 167 -14.58 -3.46 37.15
C ASN A 167 -13.97 -2.24 37.84
N GLU A 168 -12.70 -1.98 37.63
CA GLU A 168 -12.03 -0.79 38.17
C GLU A 168 -12.62 0.51 37.58
N VAL A 169 -12.91 0.53 36.28
CA VAL A 169 -13.58 1.68 35.63
C VAL A 169 -14.98 1.89 36.23
N ILE A 170 -15.77 0.81 36.38
CA ILE A 170 -17.11 0.90 36.98
C ILE A 170 -17.02 1.48 38.38
N ARG A 171 -16.15 0.93 39.23
CA ARG A 171 -15.95 1.41 40.60
C ARG A 171 -15.62 2.91 40.64
N CYS A 172 -14.65 3.34 39.82
CA CYS A 172 -14.26 4.74 39.77
C CYS A 172 -15.39 5.66 39.28
N LEU A 173 -16.22 5.19 38.35
CA LEU A 173 -17.39 5.96 37.86
C LEU A 173 -18.46 6.08 38.95
N ASP A 174 -18.71 5.03 39.74
CA ASP A 174 -19.64 5.04 40.88
C ASP A 174 -19.16 5.96 42.01
N GLU A 175 -17.85 6.02 42.24
CA GLU A 175 -17.18 6.94 43.20
C GLU A 175 -17.13 8.39 42.69
N GLY A 176 -17.62 8.69 41.48
CA GLY A 176 -17.62 10.04 40.90
C GLY A 176 -16.26 10.53 40.41
N VAL A 177 -15.30 9.65 40.22
CA VAL A 177 -13.95 9.98 39.74
C VAL A 177 -14.00 10.53 38.32
N SER A 178 -13.22 11.54 38.02
CA SER A 178 -13.19 12.15 36.67
C SER A 178 -12.68 11.17 35.63
N VAL A 179 -13.23 11.24 34.39
CA VAL A 179 -12.76 10.42 33.27
C VAL A 179 -11.28 10.58 32.98
N MET A 180 -10.72 11.76 33.27
CA MET A 180 -9.29 12.03 33.12
C MET A 180 -8.45 11.23 34.13
N ASP A 181 -8.90 11.14 35.36
CA ASP A 181 -8.20 10.39 36.40
C ASP A 181 -8.35 8.89 36.22
N ILE A 182 -9.53 8.43 35.77
CA ILE A 182 -9.73 7.03 35.37
C ILE A 182 -8.79 6.64 34.20
N HIS A 183 -8.64 7.50 33.20
CA HIS A 183 -7.68 7.29 32.13
C HIS A 183 -6.25 7.13 32.66
N ARG A 184 -5.81 8.02 33.57
CA ARG A 184 -4.47 7.96 34.18
C ARG A 184 -4.26 6.67 34.98
N ARG A 185 -5.26 6.21 35.73
CA ARG A 185 -5.18 4.99 36.56
C ARG A 185 -5.21 3.70 35.75
N THR A 186 -6.08 3.62 34.74
CA THR A 186 -6.35 2.37 34.02
C THR A 186 -5.60 2.24 32.70
N GLY A 187 -5.05 3.34 32.16
CA GLY A 187 -4.44 3.40 30.83
C GLY A 187 -5.44 3.30 29.65
N LEU A 188 -6.75 3.25 29.96
CA LEU A 188 -7.79 3.18 28.91
C LEU A 188 -7.97 4.52 28.21
N ALA A 189 -8.19 4.46 26.88
CA ALA A 189 -8.56 5.65 26.13
C ALA A 189 -9.87 6.27 26.68
N ARG A 190 -9.93 7.58 26.79
CA ARG A 190 -11.10 8.32 27.29
C ARG A 190 -12.40 7.96 26.59
N ASN A 191 -12.36 7.76 25.28
CA ASN A 191 -13.52 7.32 24.49
C ASN A 191 -14.05 5.95 24.93
N THR A 192 -13.19 5.04 25.39
CA THR A 192 -13.58 3.73 25.91
C THR A 192 -14.28 3.90 27.27
N ILE A 193 -13.78 4.79 28.14
CA ILE A 193 -14.39 5.09 29.44
C ILE A 193 -15.76 5.75 29.26
N TYR A 194 -15.91 6.71 28.31
CA TYR A 194 -17.21 7.31 28.00
C TYR A 194 -18.23 6.28 27.48
N LYS A 195 -17.80 5.30 26.65
CA LYS A 195 -18.67 4.23 26.20
C LYS A 195 -19.14 3.35 27.36
N ILE A 196 -18.24 2.96 28.28
CA ILE A 196 -18.60 2.21 29.46
C ILE A 196 -19.60 3.01 30.32
N LYS A 197 -19.35 4.30 30.54
CA LYS A 197 -20.24 5.20 31.28
C LYS A 197 -21.63 5.30 30.64
N SER A 198 -21.73 5.39 29.33
CA SER A 198 -23.01 5.46 28.62
C SER A 198 -23.80 4.15 28.65
N GLU A 199 -23.18 3.01 28.97
CA GLU A 199 -23.81 1.71 29.10
C GLU A 199 -24.26 1.41 30.55
N MET A 200 -23.87 2.23 31.50
CA MET A 200 -24.35 2.15 32.91
C MET A 200 -25.68 2.88 33.15
N ASN A 201 -25.99 3.85 32.27
CA ASN A 201 -27.27 4.58 32.27
C ASN A 201 -28.26 3.90 31.35
#